data_82647b7bb53789e0600ba2e4ef10cb40
#
_entry.id   82647b7bb53789e0600ba2e4ef10cb40
#
_cell.length_a   1.000
_cell.length_b   1.000
_cell.length_c   1.000
_cell.angle_alpha   90.00
_cell.angle_beta   90.00
_cell.angle_gamma   90.00
#
_symmetry.space_group_name_H-M   'P 1'
#
loop_
_entity.id
_entity.type
_entity.pdbx_description
1 polymer ?
#
loop_
_entity_poly.entity_id
_entity_poly.type
_entity_poly.pdbx_seq_one_letter_code
_entity_poly.pdbx_strand_id
1 'polypeptide(L)'
;MNKKLADSAGAAPAAPAPVVFEEEFVTGLKAIFEERIVFNQLLGLKITLLEPTRVVARIDMRPELVGHFAFNRVHGGVISAGLDAMGGLAVMAAIGARHMDETPLQRLHRFGKLGTIDLRIDYLRPGISPYFELHAYVLRLGSRVANTRMEFLGADGTLFSTGAAAYIVS
;
A
#
# COMPACT_ATOMS: atom_id res chain seq x y z
N MET A 1 25.60 -36.98 -42.62
CA MET A 1 24.54 -35.97 -42.90
C MET A 1 24.15 -35.33 -41.54
N ASN A 2 24.82 -34.24 -41.19
CA ASN A 2 24.55 -33.50 -39.94
C ASN A 2 23.61 -32.33 -40.23
N LYS A 3 22.40 -32.42 -39.71
CA LYS A 3 21.40 -31.34 -39.78
C LYS A 3 21.62 -30.40 -38.64
N LYS A 4 22.13 -29.18 -38.91
CA LYS A 4 22.21 -28.07 -37.94
C LYS A 4 20.81 -27.71 -37.45
N LEU A 5 20.59 -27.86 -36.13
CA LEU A 5 19.50 -27.21 -35.44
C LEU A 5 19.85 -25.73 -35.32
N ALA A 6 19.06 -24.87 -35.99
CA ALA A 6 19.17 -23.43 -35.86
C ALA A 6 18.61 -23.00 -34.50
N ASP A 7 19.44 -22.36 -33.71
CA ASP A 7 19.05 -21.64 -32.48
C ASP A 7 18.11 -20.49 -32.87
N SER A 8 16.83 -20.63 -32.59
CA SER A 8 15.90 -19.51 -32.51
C SER A 8 15.85 -19.00 -31.06
N ALA A 9 16.85 -18.24 -30.65
CA ALA A 9 16.76 -17.46 -29.44
C ALA A 9 15.68 -16.39 -29.67
N GLY A 10 14.44 -16.71 -29.25
CA GLY A 10 13.37 -15.73 -29.16
C GLY A 10 13.78 -14.65 -28.16
N ALA A 11 13.84 -13.39 -28.62
CA ALA A 11 14.08 -12.24 -27.76
C ALA A 11 13.02 -12.26 -26.63
N ALA A 12 13.49 -12.18 -25.38
CA ALA A 12 12.60 -12.03 -24.23
C ALA A 12 11.71 -10.80 -24.47
N PRO A 13 10.40 -10.87 -24.17
CA PRO A 13 9.52 -9.72 -24.36
C PRO A 13 10.08 -8.55 -23.55
N ALA A 14 10.16 -7.38 -24.18
CA ALA A 14 10.60 -6.15 -23.53
C ALA A 14 9.76 -5.92 -22.28
N ALA A 15 10.39 -5.56 -21.17
CA ALA A 15 9.68 -5.21 -19.93
C ALA A 15 8.66 -4.10 -20.27
N PRO A 16 7.42 -4.20 -19.78
CA PRO A 16 6.42 -3.17 -20.02
C PRO A 16 6.95 -1.81 -19.52
N ALA A 17 6.65 -0.75 -20.25
CA ALA A 17 7.02 0.61 -19.88
C ALA A 17 6.50 0.92 -18.46
N PRO A 18 7.26 1.66 -17.64
CA PRO A 18 6.83 2.02 -16.30
C PRO A 18 5.54 2.84 -16.38
N VAL A 19 4.51 2.40 -15.66
CA VAL A 19 3.25 3.13 -15.54
C VAL A 19 3.48 4.39 -14.71
N VAL A 20 3.10 5.54 -15.24
CA VAL A 20 3.07 6.83 -14.54
C VAL A 20 1.61 7.22 -14.38
N PHE A 21 1.18 7.47 -13.14
CA PHE A 21 -0.18 7.90 -12.87
C PHE A 21 -0.40 9.37 -13.24
N GLU A 22 -1.55 9.66 -13.78
CA GLU A 22 -2.02 11.03 -14.03
C GLU A 22 -2.25 11.77 -12.69
N GLU A 23 -2.01 13.07 -12.69
CA GLU A 23 -2.17 13.92 -11.50
C GLU A 23 -3.59 13.81 -10.90
N GLU A 24 -4.62 13.71 -11.75
CA GLU A 24 -6.01 13.54 -11.32
C GLU A 24 -6.21 12.24 -10.52
N PHE A 25 -5.62 11.12 -10.95
CA PHE A 25 -5.71 9.86 -10.23
C PHE A 25 -4.97 9.91 -8.89
N VAL A 26 -3.77 10.49 -8.87
CA VAL A 26 -2.97 10.66 -7.65
C VAL A 26 -3.71 11.52 -6.64
N THR A 27 -4.23 12.67 -7.07
CA THR A 27 -4.99 13.61 -6.23
C THR A 27 -6.27 12.96 -5.71
N GLY A 28 -6.97 12.22 -6.57
CA GLY A 28 -8.17 11.48 -6.18
C GLY A 28 -7.92 10.41 -5.11
N LEU A 29 -6.84 9.62 -5.23
CA LEU A 29 -6.47 8.65 -4.21
C LEU A 29 -6.07 9.33 -2.89
N LYS A 30 -5.31 10.43 -2.94
CA LYS A 30 -4.97 11.22 -1.75
C LYS A 30 -6.23 11.74 -1.07
N ALA A 31 -7.15 12.32 -1.82
CA ALA A 31 -8.42 12.80 -1.30
C ALA A 31 -9.22 11.67 -0.62
N ILE A 32 -9.27 10.47 -1.21
CA ILE A 32 -9.95 9.33 -0.59
C ILE A 32 -9.25 8.94 0.73
N PHE A 33 -7.96 8.66 0.70
CA PHE A 33 -7.25 8.06 1.83
C PHE A 33 -6.85 9.05 2.93
N GLU A 34 -6.60 10.31 2.60
CA GLU A 34 -6.18 11.31 3.58
C GLU A 34 -7.34 12.15 4.13
N GLU A 35 -8.45 12.34 3.34
CA GLU A 35 -9.47 13.33 3.67
C GLU A 35 -10.87 12.71 3.82
N ARG A 36 -11.25 11.71 3.01
CA ARG A 36 -12.62 11.18 3.00
C ARG A 36 -12.78 9.98 3.93
N ILE A 37 -11.72 9.21 4.17
CA ILE A 37 -11.70 8.17 5.22
C ILE A 37 -11.42 8.88 6.56
N VAL A 38 -12.49 9.20 7.29
CA VAL A 38 -12.42 9.98 8.54
C VAL A 38 -11.48 9.33 9.56
N PHE A 39 -11.43 8.00 9.60
CA PHE A 39 -10.54 7.29 10.51
C PHE A 39 -9.06 7.51 10.18
N ASN A 40 -8.70 7.61 8.90
CA ASN A 40 -7.33 7.94 8.49
C ASN A 40 -6.95 9.38 8.85
N GLN A 41 -7.91 10.31 8.88
CA GLN A 41 -7.68 11.67 9.40
C GLN A 41 -7.32 11.62 10.90
N LEU A 42 -8.02 10.78 11.69
CA LEU A 42 -7.69 10.57 13.09
C LEU A 42 -6.28 9.98 13.30
N LEU A 43 -5.81 9.17 12.36
CA LEU A 43 -4.43 8.68 12.37
C LEU A 43 -3.42 9.75 11.95
N GLY A 44 -3.85 10.76 11.18
CA GLY A 44 -2.98 11.76 10.56
C GLY A 44 -2.15 11.18 9.41
N LEU A 45 -2.69 10.16 8.72
CA LEU A 45 -2.01 9.49 7.61
C LEU A 45 -1.82 10.44 6.43
N LYS A 46 -0.57 10.55 5.93
CA LYS A 46 -0.18 11.36 4.78
C LYS A 46 0.61 10.56 3.77
N ILE A 47 0.11 10.46 2.53
CA ILE A 47 0.75 9.72 1.44
C ILE A 47 1.95 10.51 0.93
N THR A 48 3.14 9.92 1.02
CA THR A 48 4.41 10.50 0.56
C THR A 48 4.91 9.92 -0.75
N LEU A 49 4.52 8.67 -1.08
CA LEU A 49 4.83 8.02 -2.34
C LEU A 49 3.61 7.22 -2.83
N LEU A 50 3.29 7.37 -4.12
CA LEU A 50 2.24 6.61 -4.78
C LEU A 50 2.74 6.11 -6.13
N GLU A 51 3.18 4.85 -6.17
CA GLU A 51 3.64 4.15 -7.36
C GLU A 51 2.83 2.87 -7.59
N PRO A 52 2.77 2.34 -8.82
CA PRO A 52 2.04 1.10 -9.12
C PRO A 52 2.45 -0.11 -8.29
N THR A 53 3.72 -0.17 -7.88
CA THR A 53 4.32 -1.32 -7.20
C THR A 53 4.51 -1.12 -5.71
N ARG A 54 4.54 0.14 -5.25
CA ARG A 54 4.79 0.49 -3.85
C ARG A 54 4.12 1.80 -3.49
N VAL A 55 3.55 1.84 -2.31
CA VAL A 55 3.02 3.06 -1.71
C VAL A 55 3.68 3.31 -0.35
N VAL A 56 3.87 4.58 -0.01
CA VAL A 56 4.42 5.00 1.29
C VAL A 56 3.55 6.10 1.86
N ALA A 57 3.27 6.02 3.15
CA ALA A 57 2.65 7.11 3.91
C ALA A 57 3.40 7.33 5.22
N ARG A 58 3.16 8.48 5.84
CA ARG A 58 3.71 8.90 7.11
C ARG A 58 2.60 9.18 8.11
N ILE A 59 2.85 8.82 9.37
CA ILE A 59 2.05 9.20 10.54
C ILE A 59 3.00 9.85 11.55
N ASP A 60 2.76 11.11 11.91
CA ASP A 60 3.51 11.79 12.96
C ASP A 60 3.01 11.35 14.34
N MET A 61 3.96 11.07 15.26
CA MET A 61 3.61 10.71 16.63
C MET A 61 3.00 11.91 17.35
N ARG A 62 1.92 11.67 18.09
CA ARG A 62 1.23 12.67 18.90
C ARG A 62 0.52 12.01 20.09
N PRO A 63 0.13 12.78 21.13
CA PRO A 63 -0.43 12.23 22.36
C PRO A 63 -1.63 11.31 22.17
N GLU A 64 -2.50 11.59 21.21
CA GLU A 64 -3.72 10.80 20.94
C GLU A 64 -3.42 9.40 20.39
N LEU A 65 -2.20 9.16 19.90
CA LEU A 65 -1.77 7.87 19.36
C LEU A 65 -1.02 7.01 20.39
N VAL A 66 -0.81 7.53 21.61
CA VAL A 66 -0.09 6.81 22.68
C VAL A 66 -0.93 5.65 23.20
N GLY A 67 -0.36 4.45 23.14
CA GLY A 67 -0.94 3.25 23.76
C GLY A 67 -0.34 2.92 25.12
N HIS A 68 0.93 3.27 25.34
CA HIS A 68 1.61 3.05 26.61
C HIS A 68 2.26 4.35 27.10
N PHE A 69 1.59 5.02 28.00
CA PHE A 69 1.92 6.38 28.45
C PHE A 69 3.31 6.49 29.11
N ALA A 70 3.76 5.46 29.87
CA ALA A 70 5.05 5.51 30.56
C ALA A 70 6.26 5.54 29.61
N PHE A 71 6.11 5.09 28.36
CA PHE A 71 7.20 5.00 27.37
C PHE A 71 6.91 5.77 26.09
N ASN A 72 5.84 6.55 26.03
CA ASN A 72 5.39 7.25 24.83
C ASN A 72 5.34 6.33 23.60
N ARG A 73 4.87 5.09 23.79
CA ARG A 73 4.78 4.06 22.74
C ARG A 73 3.48 4.21 21.97
N VAL A 74 3.56 4.12 20.64
CA VAL A 74 2.38 4.12 19.79
C VAL A 74 1.47 2.93 20.10
N HIS A 75 0.16 3.16 20.04
CA HIS A 75 -0.85 2.11 20.28
C HIS A 75 -0.84 1.09 19.13
N GLY A 76 -0.93 -0.22 19.47
CA GLY A 76 -0.98 -1.28 18.45
C GLY A 76 -2.15 -1.14 17.47
N GLY A 77 -3.28 -0.57 17.91
CA GLY A 77 -4.42 -0.25 17.04
C GLY A 77 -4.09 0.79 15.96
N VAL A 78 -3.21 1.75 16.24
CA VAL A 78 -2.70 2.71 15.23
C VAL A 78 -1.88 1.99 14.17
N ILE A 79 -1.02 1.06 14.59
CA ILE A 79 -0.21 0.25 13.69
C ILE A 79 -1.10 -0.59 12.77
N SER A 80 -2.03 -1.36 13.34
CA SER A 80 -2.90 -2.25 12.56
C SER A 80 -3.81 -1.48 11.61
N ALA A 81 -4.43 -0.39 12.08
CA ALA A 81 -5.29 0.45 11.24
C ALA A 81 -4.52 1.16 10.13
N GLY A 82 -3.32 1.67 10.45
CA GLY A 82 -2.44 2.28 9.44
C GLY A 82 -2.02 1.28 8.36
N LEU A 83 -1.62 0.07 8.77
CA LEU A 83 -1.21 -0.98 7.82
C LEU A 83 -2.40 -1.48 6.98
N ASP A 84 -3.60 -1.59 7.54
CA ASP A 84 -4.81 -1.93 6.78
C ASP A 84 -5.11 -0.88 5.70
N ALA A 85 -5.10 0.40 6.07
CA ALA A 85 -5.29 1.50 5.13
C ALA A 85 -4.24 1.46 4.00
N MET A 86 -2.99 1.19 4.33
CA MET A 86 -1.89 1.13 3.35
C MET A 86 -1.99 -0.06 2.42
N GLY A 87 -2.42 -1.22 2.92
CA GLY A 87 -2.70 -2.38 2.07
C GLY A 87 -3.79 -2.07 1.05
N GLY A 88 -4.89 -1.44 1.49
CA GLY A 88 -5.96 -0.96 0.62
C GLY A 88 -5.47 0.05 -0.43
N LEU A 89 -4.63 1.01 -0.04
CA LEU A 89 -4.03 1.99 -0.96
C LEU A 89 -3.15 1.30 -2.01
N ALA A 90 -2.31 0.33 -1.60
CA ALA A 90 -1.46 -0.43 -2.52
C ALA A 90 -2.31 -1.20 -3.56
N VAL A 91 -3.42 -1.81 -3.12
CA VAL A 91 -4.37 -2.49 -4.01
C VAL A 91 -4.97 -1.50 -5.01
N MET A 92 -5.39 -0.30 -4.57
CA MET A 92 -5.94 0.72 -5.46
C MET A 92 -4.91 1.23 -6.47
N ALA A 93 -3.65 1.39 -6.06
CA ALA A 93 -2.56 1.73 -6.99
C ALA A 93 -2.35 0.64 -8.05
N ALA A 94 -2.32 -0.63 -7.64
CA ALA A 94 -2.18 -1.77 -8.55
C ALA A 94 -3.38 -1.92 -9.50
N ILE A 95 -4.61 -1.67 -9.02
CA ILE A 95 -5.83 -1.62 -9.86
C ILE A 95 -5.71 -0.47 -10.86
N GLY A 96 -5.31 0.72 -10.41
CA GLY A 96 -5.10 1.87 -11.26
C GLY A 96 -4.11 1.60 -12.40
N ALA A 97 -3.01 0.93 -12.10
CA ALA A 97 -2.00 0.55 -13.10
C ALA A 97 -2.50 -0.53 -14.09
N ARG A 98 -3.39 -1.43 -13.64
CA ARG A 98 -3.96 -2.48 -14.49
C ARG A 98 -4.98 -1.94 -15.50
N HIS A 99 -5.65 -0.85 -15.18
CA HIS A 99 -6.79 -0.30 -15.93
C HIS A 99 -6.47 1.11 -16.49
N MET A 100 -5.28 1.27 -17.08
CA MET A 100 -4.85 2.54 -17.67
C MET A 100 -5.67 2.94 -18.92
N ASP A 101 -6.45 2.03 -19.47
CA ASP A 101 -7.46 2.28 -20.53
C ASP A 101 -8.73 2.96 -20.02
N GLU A 102 -8.94 2.97 -18.69
CA GLU A 102 -10.05 3.67 -18.04
C GLU A 102 -9.66 5.09 -17.63
N THR A 103 -10.66 6.00 -17.53
CA THR A 103 -10.42 7.34 -16.99
C THR A 103 -10.00 7.30 -15.51
N PRO A 104 -9.27 8.31 -15.00
CA PRO A 104 -8.93 8.39 -13.57
C PRO A 104 -10.14 8.22 -12.65
N LEU A 105 -11.27 8.86 -12.99
CA LEU A 105 -12.51 8.76 -12.20
C LEU A 105 -13.08 7.34 -12.17
N GLN A 106 -13.08 6.63 -13.29
CA GLN A 106 -13.55 5.23 -13.34
C GLN A 106 -12.69 4.33 -12.47
N ARG A 107 -11.36 4.48 -12.52
CA ARG A 107 -10.43 3.75 -11.65
C ARG A 107 -10.64 4.05 -10.17
N LEU A 108 -10.87 5.34 -9.80
CA LEU A 108 -11.17 5.74 -8.43
C LEU A 108 -12.49 5.14 -7.92
N HIS A 109 -13.52 5.03 -8.76
CA HIS A 109 -14.79 4.41 -8.39
C HIS A 109 -14.67 2.93 -7.99
N ARG A 110 -13.61 2.24 -8.41
CA ARG A 110 -13.33 0.85 -8.01
C ARG A 110 -13.08 0.71 -6.50
N PHE A 111 -12.75 1.83 -5.80
CA PHE A 111 -12.65 1.86 -4.34
C PHE A 111 -13.93 1.39 -3.65
N GLY A 112 -15.11 1.64 -4.23
CA GLY A 112 -16.40 1.18 -3.68
C GLY A 112 -16.54 -0.33 -3.57
N LYS A 113 -15.69 -1.11 -4.23
CA LYS A 113 -15.68 -2.58 -4.20
C LYS A 113 -14.53 -3.15 -3.36
N LEU A 114 -13.64 -2.29 -2.85
CA LEU A 114 -12.52 -2.70 -2.03
C LEU A 114 -13.00 -2.99 -0.61
N GLY A 115 -12.61 -4.13 -0.08
CA GLY A 115 -12.89 -4.49 1.31
C GLY A 115 -11.84 -5.43 1.86
N THR A 116 -11.44 -5.23 3.13
CA THR A 116 -10.50 -6.10 3.83
C THR A 116 -11.19 -7.41 4.19
N ILE A 117 -10.59 -8.54 3.78
CA ILE A 117 -11.07 -9.89 4.11
C ILE A 117 -10.34 -10.43 5.33
N ASP A 118 -9.02 -10.21 5.37
CA ASP A 118 -8.13 -10.71 6.40
C ASP A 118 -6.96 -9.75 6.60
N LEU A 119 -6.53 -9.60 7.85
CA LEU A 119 -5.38 -8.77 8.23
C LEU A 119 -4.63 -9.46 9.35
N ARG A 120 -3.37 -9.78 9.10
CA ARG A 120 -2.44 -10.26 10.11
C ARG A 120 -1.35 -9.22 10.36
N ILE A 121 -1.08 -8.94 11.63
CA ILE A 121 -0.02 -8.04 12.08
C ILE A 121 0.92 -8.78 13.02
N ASP A 122 2.21 -8.69 12.76
CA ASP A 122 3.27 -9.16 13.63
C ASP A 122 3.96 -7.95 14.26
N TYR A 123 3.79 -7.78 15.58
CA TYR A 123 4.41 -6.70 16.38
C TYR A 123 5.80 -7.16 16.84
N LEU A 124 6.84 -6.62 16.24
CA LEU A 124 8.22 -7.10 16.41
C LEU A 124 8.95 -6.35 17.51
N ARG A 125 8.69 -5.03 17.64
CA ARG A 125 9.36 -4.13 18.57
C ARG A 125 8.41 -3.05 19.11
N PRO A 126 8.71 -2.47 20.29
CA PRO A 126 7.97 -1.30 20.79
C PRO A 126 8.13 -0.10 19.83
N GLY A 127 7.01 0.43 19.34
CA GLY A 127 7.02 1.58 18.43
C GLY A 127 7.23 2.90 19.18
N ILE A 128 8.48 3.36 19.28
CA ILE A 128 8.87 4.65 19.86
C ILE A 128 9.66 5.42 18.80
N SER A 129 9.06 6.46 18.24
CA SER A 129 9.66 7.27 17.18
C SER A 129 8.89 8.60 17.08
N PRO A 130 9.51 9.70 16.59
CA PRO A 130 8.80 10.96 16.37
C PRO A 130 7.79 10.89 15.22
N TYR A 131 8.00 10.00 14.27
CA TYR A 131 7.05 9.67 13.21
C TYR A 131 7.26 8.23 12.73
N PHE A 132 6.32 7.74 11.96
CA PHE A 132 6.37 6.40 11.38
C PHE A 132 6.17 6.47 9.88
N GLU A 133 6.89 5.65 9.14
CA GLU A 133 6.65 5.38 7.73
C GLU A 133 5.97 4.02 7.56
N LEU A 134 4.94 4.02 6.73
CA LEU A 134 4.16 2.82 6.42
C LEU A 134 4.36 2.52 4.95
N HIS A 135 4.95 1.37 4.66
CA HIS A 135 5.18 0.89 3.30
C HIS A 135 4.20 -0.24 2.99
N ALA A 136 3.67 -0.26 1.76
CA ALA A 136 2.83 -1.36 1.31
C ALA A 136 3.04 -1.66 -0.17
N TYR A 137 2.88 -2.94 -0.51
CA TYR A 137 2.96 -3.45 -1.88
C TYR A 137 2.06 -4.66 -2.08
N VAL A 138 1.60 -4.83 -3.32
CA VAL A 138 0.76 -5.96 -3.71
C VAL A 138 1.65 -7.13 -4.10
N LEU A 139 1.48 -8.26 -3.44
CA LEU A 139 2.13 -9.52 -3.80
C LEU A 139 1.45 -10.16 -5.01
N ARG A 140 0.13 -10.07 -5.06
CA ARG A 140 -0.69 -10.61 -6.14
C ARG A 140 -2.00 -9.84 -6.25
N LEU A 141 -2.33 -9.37 -7.44
CA LEU A 141 -3.65 -8.84 -7.78
C LEU A 141 -4.38 -9.85 -8.66
N GLY A 142 -5.34 -10.57 -8.07
CA GLY A 142 -6.24 -11.48 -8.78
C GLY A 142 -7.43 -10.75 -9.38
N SER A 143 -8.40 -11.51 -9.92
CA SER A 143 -9.67 -10.96 -10.42
C SER A 143 -10.66 -10.63 -9.31
N ARG A 144 -10.60 -11.33 -8.17
CA ARG A 144 -11.52 -11.17 -7.03
C ARG A 144 -10.82 -10.80 -5.73
N VAL A 145 -9.56 -11.21 -5.56
CA VAL A 145 -8.79 -11.03 -4.33
C VAL A 145 -7.39 -10.53 -4.65
N ALA A 146 -6.93 -9.55 -3.88
CA ALA A 146 -5.55 -9.08 -3.83
C ALA A 146 -4.91 -9.47 -2.50
N ASN A 147 -3.61 -9.79 -2.55
CA ASN A 147 -2.80 -10.05 -1.35
C ASN A 147 -1.68 -9.01 -1.27
N THR A 148 -1.46 -8.50 -0.06
CA THR A 148 -0.50 -7.42 0.20
C THR A 148 0.49 -7.79 1.28
N ARG A 149 1.59 -7.05 1.32
CA ARG A 149 2.54 -7.01 2.41
C ARG A 149 2.78 -5.57 2.82
N MET A 150 2.91 -5.34 4.14
CA MET A 150 3.08 -4.01 4.70
C MET A 150 4.15 -4.02 5.78
N GLU A 151 4.77 -2.85 5.99
CA GLU A 151 5.81 -2.61 6.97
C GLU A 151 5.54 -1.28 7.69
N PHE A 152 5.77 -1.27 9.01
CA PHE A 152 5.66 -0.10 9.86
C PHE A 152 7.02 0.21 10.45
N LEU A 153 7.62 1.32 10.01
CA LEU A 153 9.00 1.68 10.32
C LEU A 153 9.06 2.96 11.15
N GLY A 154 10.11 3.08 11.95
CA GLY A 154 10.45 4.34 12.63
C GLY A 154 11.21 5.30 11.74
N ALA A 155 11.45 6.52 12.25
CA ALA A 155 12.18 7.58 11.57
C ALA A 155 13.65 7.22 11.20
N ASP A 156 14.22 6.26 11.91
CA ASP A 156 15.56 5.71 11.68
C ASP A 156 15.57 4.47 10.78
N GLY A 157 14.41 4.09 10.21
CA GLY A 157 14.24 2.89 9.42
C GLY A 157 14.08 1.60 10.22
N THR A 158 14.00 1.66 11.55
CA THR A 158 13.76 0.48 12.39
C THR A 158 12.40 -0.12 12.09
N LEU A 159 12.35 -1.40 11.74
CA LEU A 159 11.11 -2.13 11.50
C LEU A 159 10.43 -2.49 12.83
N PHE A 160 9.29 -1.89 13.12
CA PHE A 160 8.50 -2.15 14.33
C PHE A 160 7.46 -3.23 14.16
N SER A 161 6.81 -3.27 13.00
CA SER A 161 5.77 -4.26 12.73
C SER A 161 5.72 -4.61 11.24
N THR A 162 5.24 -5.81 10.92
CA THR A 162 4.90 -6.23 9.57
C THR A 162 3.44 -6.61 9.49
N GLY A 163 2.86 -6.48 8.30
CA GLY A 163 1.50 -6.90 8.01
C GLY A 163 1.38 -7.70 6.73
N ALA A 164 0.40 -8.58 6.69
CA ALA A 164 -0.08 -9.24 5.49
C ALA A 164 -1.60 -9.19 5.48
N ALA A 165 -2.20 -8.90 4.33
CA ALA A 165 -3.64 -8.79 4.21
C ALA A 165 -4.16 -9.31 2.88
N ALA A 166 -5.46 -9.67 2.88
CA ALA A 166 -6.23 -9.99 1.70
C ALA A 166 -7.40 -9.00 1.56
N TYR A 167 -7.65 -8.57 0.32
CA TYR A 167 -8.74 -7.63 -0.01
C TYR A 167 -9.60 -8.19 -1.11
N ILE A 168 -10.94 -8.04 -0.98
CA ILE A 168 -11.85 -8.22 -2.12
C ILE A 168 -11.72 -7.02 -3.04
N VAL A 169 -11.78 -7.25 -4.38
CA VAL A 169 -11.57 -6.21 -5.40
C VAL A 169 -12.64 -6.24 -6.51
N SER A 170 -13.72 -7.03 -6.34
CA SER A 170 -14.78 -7.23 -7.33
C SER A 170 -16.17 -7.05 -6.75
#